data_1151121f9aa867982b06060833188302
#
_entry.id   1151121f9aa867982b06060833188302
#
_cell.length_a   1.000
_cell.length_b   1.000
_cell.length_c   1.000
_cell.angle_alpha   90.00
_cell.angle_beta   90.00
_cell.angle_gamma   90.00
#
_symmetry.space_group_name_H-M   'P 1'
#
loop_
_entity.id
_entity.type
_entity.pdbx_description
1 polymer ?
#
loop_
_entity_poly.entity_id
_entity_poly.type
_entity_poly.pdbx_seq_one_letter_code
_entity_poly.pdbx_strand_id
1 'polypeptide(L)'
;MTQHRRFLLVGLFCALLGTSSLQASPIDPGRHPHPVHAQAVHEAEHSVDHAWEVYHRAALGGTIASPALQVEIEQHLHEARTLVTQAQEAAERGDKRQVERLIGQIEIHTSHAIEGSKEHKK
;
A
#
# COMPACT_ATOMS: atom_id res chain seq x y z
N MET A 1 -35.68 59.63 -43.43
CA MET A 1 -34.42 60.12 -42.87
C MET A 1 -34.16 59.44 -41.57
N THR A 2 -33.49 58.30 -41.64
CA THR A 2 -33.20 57.50 -40.46
C THR A 2 -31.75 57.14 -40.45
N GLN A 3 -31.07 57.74 -39.54
CA GLN A 3 -29.68 57.46 -39.25
C GLN A 3 -29.56 56.13 -38.57
N HIS A 4 -29.13 55.12 -39.29
CA HIS A 4 -28.74 53.85 -38.70
C HIS A 4 -27.38 54.00 -38.07
N ARG A 5 -27.34 54.19 -36.77
CA ARG A 5 -26.12 54.04 -35.99
C ARG A 5 -25.84 52.54 -35.78
N ARG A 6 -24.95 52.04 -36.58
CA ARG A 6 -24.34 50.74 -36.38
C ARG A 6 -23.37 50.82 -35.19
N PHE A 7 -23.81 50.37 -34.07
CA PHE A 7 -22.90 50.09 -32.97
C PHE A 7 -22.18 48.78 -33.26
N LEU A 8 -20.90 48.90 -33.63
CA LEU A 8 -19.96 47.81 -33.63
C LEU A 8 -19.60 47.46 -32.18
N LEU A 9 -20.24 46.46 -31.65
CA LEU A 9 -19.79 45.80 -30.42
C LEU A 9 -18.56 44.98 -30.76
N VAL A 10 -17.40 45.57 -30.54
CA VAL A 10 -16.14 44.83 -30.50
C VAL A 10 -16.18 44.01 -29.20
N GLY A 11 -16.55 42.75 -29.34
CA GLY A 11 -16.44 41.80 -28.26
C GLY A 11 -14.96 41.54 -27.96
N LEU A 12 -14.52 42.13 -26.86
CA LEU A 12 -13.22 41.81 -26.27
C LEU A 12 -13.30 40.41 -25.70
N PHE A 13 -12.83 39.45 -26.48
CA PHE A 13 -12.66 38.08 -26.03
C PHE A 13 -11.42 38.04 -25.13
N CYS A 14 -11.59 38.27 -23.83
CA CYS A 14 -10.57 37.95 -22.85
C CYS A 14 -10.46 36.45 -22.78
N ALA A 15 -9.46 35.93 -23.48
CA ALA A 15 -8.99 34.57 -23.25
C ALA A 15 -8.43 34.50 -21.82
N LEU A 16 -9.25 34.02 -20.92
CA LEU A 16 -8.82 33.56 -19.61
C LEU A 16 -7.95 32.33 -19.85
N LEU A 17 -6.66 32.57 -20.03
CA LEU A 17 -5.64 31.55 -19.83
C LEU A 17 -5.75 31.13 -18.36
N GLY A 18 -6.54 30.11 -18.12
CA GLY A 18 -6.55 29.42 -16.86
C GLY A 18 -5.15 28.85 -16.61
N THR A 19 -4.32 29.61 -15.90
CA THR A 19 -3.15 29.05 -15.29
C THR A 19 -3.63 28.03 -14.28
N SER A 20 -3.64 26.76 -14.69
CA SER A 20 -3.77 25.68 -13.75
C SER A 20 -2.52 25.74 -12.87
N SER A 21 -2.60 26.52 -11.81
CA SER A 21 -1.64 26.43 -10.75
C SER A 21 -1.74 25.04 -10.20
N LEU A 22 -0.76 24.19 -10.51
CA LEU A 22 -0.48 22.98 -9.77
C LEU A 22 -0.14 23.44 -8.35
N GLN A 23 -1.17 23.64 -7.55
CA GLN A 23 -0.99 23.82 -6.13
C GLN A 23 -0.53 22.48 -5.61
N ALA A 24 0.79 22.36 -5.40
CA ALA A 24 1.28 21.33 -4.51
C ALA A 24 0.49 21.48 -3.22
N SER A 25 -0.30 20.46 -2.88
CA SER A 25 -1.02 20.44 -1.62
C SER A 25 -0.02 20.76 -0.52
N PRO A 26 -0.29 21.74 0.36
CA PRO A 26 0.62 22.02 1.45
C PRO A 26 0.86 20.70 2.19
N ILE A 27 2.12 20.32 2.31
CA ILE A 27 2.51 19.16 3.13
C ILE A 27 2.04 19.52 4.53
N ASP A 28 0.95 18.86 4.95
CA ASP A 28 0.43 19.02 6.29
C ASP A 28 1.46 18.39 7.26
N PRO A 29 2.16 19.19 8.06
CA PRO A 29 3.16 18.67 9.00
C PRO A 29 2.55 17.77 10.06
N GLY A 30 1.22 17.76 10.23
CA GLY A 30 0.49 16.83 11.08
C GLY A 30 0.19 15.47 10.45
N ARG A 31 0.43 15.31 9.15
CA ARG A 31 0.15 14.08 8.38
C ARG A 31 1.34 13.16 8.17
N HIS A 32 2.48 13.47 8.76
CA HIS A 32 3.60 12.53 8.72
C HIS A 32 3.25 11.32 9.60
N PRO A 33 3.38 10.09 9.07
CA PRO A 33 3.23 8.91 9.89
C PRO A 33 4.16 9.06 11.09
N HIS A 34 3.64 8.84 12.29
CA HIS A 34 4.47 8.88 13.48
C HIS A 34 5.66 7.94 13.24
N PRO A 35 6.91 8.39 13.43
CA PRO A 35 8.09 7.59 13.09
C PRO A 35 8.06 6.17 13.65
N VAL A 36 7.49 6.02 14.85
CA VAL A 36 7.33 4.71 15.54
C VAL A 36 6.41 3.77 14.76
N HIS A 37 5.31 4.26 14.22
CA HIS A 37 4.38 3.41 13.47
C HIS A 37 4.91 3.06 12.09
N ALA A 38 5.58 4.00 11.43
CA ALA A 38 6.24 3.75 10.15
C ALA A 38 7.33 2.69 10.30
N GLN A 39 8.11 2.72 11.37
CA GLN A 39 9.13 1.71 11.65
C GLN A 39 8.51 0.33 11.91
N ALA A 40 7.45 0.24 12.71
CA ALA A 40 6.77 -1.02 12.99
C ALA A 40 6.19 -1.66 11.72
N VAL A 41 5.63 -0.86 10.83
CA VAL A 41 5.15 -1.34 9.53
C VAL A 41 6.29 -1.82 8.64
N HIS A 42 7.40 -1.10 8.62
CA HIS A 42 8.60 -1.50 7.87
C HIS A 42 9.19 -2.82 8.38
N GLU A 43 9.24 -3.02 9.69
CA GLU A 43 9.67 -4.30 10.29
C GLU A 43 8.71 -5.45 9.90
N ALA A 44 7.40 -5.19 9.89
CA ALA A 44 6.42 -6.18 9.44
C ALA A 44 6.59 -6.52 7.95
N GLU A 45 6.90 -5.54 7.09
CA GLU A 45 7.20 -5.75 5.68
C GLU A 45 8.43 -6.65 5.51
N HIS A 46 9.51 -6.41 6.25
CA HIS A 46 10.68 -7.28 6.26
C HIS A 46 10.37 -8.70 6.73
N SER A 47 9.48 -8.85 7.70
CA SER A 47 9.03 -10.19 8.14
C SER A 47 8.31 -10.95 7.03
N VAL A 48 7.50 -10.27 6.24
CA VAL A 48 6.83 -10.86 5.07
C VAL A 48 7.85 -11.23 4.00
N ASP A 49 8.80 -10.38 3.70
CA ASP A 49 9.87 -10.67 2.73
C ASP A 49 10.70 -11.88 3.16
N HIS A 50 11.02 -11.96 4.44
CA HIS A 50 11.72 -13.13 4.99
C HIS A 50 10.89 -14.41 4.86
N ALA A 51 9.59 -14.36 5.14
CA ALA A 51 8.71 -15.52 4.97
C ALA A 51 8.64 -16.00 3.52
N TRP A 52 8.59 -15.06 2.55
CA TRP A 52 8.68 -15.36 1.12
C TRP A 52 10.02 -16.01 0.76
N GLU A 53 11.11 -15.52 1.30
CA GLU A 53 12.44 -16.10 1.07
C GLU A 53 12.53 -17.55 1.57
N VAL A 54 12.04 -17.81 2.78
CA VAL A 54 12.00 -19.17 3.36
C VAL A 54 11.17 -20.09 2.49
N TYR A 55 9.99 -19.66 2.07
CA TYR A 55 9.11 -20.42 1.19
C TYR A 55 9.77 -20.72 -0.16
N HIS A 56 10.30 -19.71 -0.85
CA HIS A 56 10.94 -19.90 -2.16
C HIS A 56 12.10 -20.88 -2.08
N ARG A 57 12.91 -20.81 -1.04
CA ARG A 57 14.01 -21.73 -0.83
C ARG A 57 13.53 -23.17 -0.66
N ALA A 58 12.46 -23.38 0.11
CA ALA A 58 11.86 -24.70 0.31
C ALA A 58 11.19 -25.21 -0.99
N ALA A 59 10.48 -24.35 -1.72
CA ALA A 59 9.83 -24.71 -2.97
C ALA A 59 10.85 -25.10 -4.06
N LEU A 60 11.91 -24.30 -4.24
CA LEU A 60 12.98 -24.58 -5.19
C LEU A 60 13.76 -25.85 -4.81
N GLY A 61 13.95 -26.12 -3.53
CA GLY A 61 14.54 -27.34 -3.02
C GLY A 61 13.66 -28.57 -3.10
N GLY A 62 12.39 -28.41 -3.44
CA GLY A 62 11.41 -29.50 -3.50
C GLY A 62 11.11 -30.14 -2.14
N THR A 63 11.27 -29.39 -1.04
CA THR A 63 11.15 -29.89 0.34
C THR A 63 9.77 -29.68 0.95
N ILE A 64 8.87 -28.94 0.30
CA ILE A 64 7.50 -28.72 0.79
C ILE A 64 6.74 -30.06 0.80
N ALA A 65 6.09 -30.37 1.92
CA ALA A 65 5.53 -31.68 2.19
C ALA A 65 4.43 -32.12 1.19
N SER A 66 3.63 -31.19 0.68
CA SER A 66 2.58 -31.50 -0.29
C SER A 66 2.19 -30.29 -1.14
N PRO A 67 1.60 -30.50 -2.33
CA PRO A 67 1.02 -29.41 -3.13
C PRO A 67 -0.08 -28.63 -2.40
N ALA A 68 -0.88 -29.28 -1.57
CA ALA A 68 -1.93 -28.65 -0.78
C ALA A 68 -1.31 -27.69 0.26
N LEU A 69 -0.26 -28.11 0.93
CA LEU A 69 0.48 -27.25 1.87
C LEU A 69 1.13 -26.07 1.15
N GLN A 70 1.67 -26.27 -0.06
CA GLN A 70 2.21 -25.19 -0.88
C GLN A 70 1.17 -24.11 -1.13
N VAL A 71 -0.03 -24.47 -1.54
CA VAL A 71 -1.13 -23.53 -1.77
C VAL A 71 -1.50 -22.79 -0.48
N GLU A 72 -1.56 -23.48 0.63
CA GLU A 72 -1.85 -22.88 1.94
C GLU A 72 -0.79 -21.84 2.33
N ILE A 73 0.49 -22.18 2.18
CA ILE A 73 1.60 -21.25 2.44
C ILE A 73 1.48 -19.99 1.56
N GLU A 74 1.24 -20.17 0.27
CA GLU A 74 1.08 -19.04 -0.67
C GLU A 74 -0.11 -18.14 -0.27
N GLN A 75 -1.23 -18.71 0.17
CA GLN A 75 -2.37 -17.95 0.65
C GLN A 75 -2.00 -17.09 1.87
N HIS A 76 -1.29 -17.65 2.85
CA HIS A 76 -0.81 -16.89 4.00
C HIS A 76 0.15 -15.76 3.61
N LEU A 77 1.04 -16.00 2.66
CA LEU A 77 2.00 -14.99 2.19
C LEU A 77 1.30 -13.85 1.44
N HIS A 78 0.32 -14.15 0.60
CA HIS A 78 -0.47 -13.14 -0.10
C HIS A 78 -1.33 -12.31 0.86
N GLU A 79 -1.94 -12.95 1.85
CA GLU A 79 -2.70 -12.26 2.88
C GLU A 79 -1.80 -11.33 3.70
N ALA A 80 -0.62 -11.80 4.10
CA ALA A 80 0.36 -10.97 4.79
C ALA A 80 0.74 -9.71 4.00
N ARG A 81 0.94 -9.82 2.68
CA ARG A 81 1.20 -8.67 1.80
C ARG A 81 0.05 -7.66 1.79
N THR A 82 -1.17 -8.15 1.69
CA THR A 82 -2.38 -7.30 1.73
C THR A 82 -2.48 -6.56 3.05
N LEU A 83 -2.21 -7.25 4.16
CA LEU A 83 -2.23 -6.66 5.49
C LEU A 83 -1.13 -5.60 5.69
N VAL A 84 0.05 -5.79 5.11
CA VAL A 84 1.11 -4.76 5.10
C VAL A 84 0.63 -3.49 4.43
N THR A 85 0.01 -3.58 3.26
CA THR A 85 -0.56 -2.41 2.57
C THR A 85 -1.59 -1.68 3.44
N GLN A 86 -2.49 -2.42 4.07
CA GLN A 86 -3.47 -1.84 4.99
C GLN A 86 -2.81 -1.20 6.22
N ALA A 87 -1.73 -1.79 6.74
CA ALA A 87 -0.98 -1.23 7.86
C ALA A 87 -0.26 0.08 7.46
N GLN A 88 0.28 0.17 6.25
CA GLN A 88 0.85 1.40 5.69
C GLN A 88 -0.20 2.51 5.62
N GLU A 89 -1.36 2.21 5.06
CA GLU A 89 -2.49 3.16 4.98
C GLU A 89 -2.97 3.60 6.37
N ALA A 90 -3.05 2.69 7.33
CA ALA A 90 -3.41 3.00 8.71
C ALA A 90 -2.35 3.90 9.39
N ALA A 91 -1.07 3.65 9.14
CA ALA A 91 0.02 4.48 9.65
C ALA A 91 -0.03 5.90 9.07
N GLU A 92 -0.33 6.04 7.77
CA GLU A 92 -0.52 7.34 7.11
C GLU A 92 -1.67 8.13 7.72
N ARG A 93 -2.74 7.45 8.14
CA ARG A 93 -3.86 8.09 8.86
C ARG A 93 -3.59 8.36 10.34
N GLY A 94 -2.48 7.89 10.88
CA GLY A 94 -2.16 7.99 12.29
C GLY A 94 -3.01 7.08 13.19
N ASP A 95 -3.61 6.02 12.62
CA ASP A 95 -4.44 5.06 13.36
C ASP A 95 -3.58 3.97 14.00
N LYS A 96 -3.04 4.29 15.17
CA LYS A 96 -2.17 3.40 15.95
C LYS A 96 -2.80 2.04 16.25
N ARG A 97 -4.05 2.03 16.69
CA ARG A 97 -4.75 0.78 17.04
C ARG A 97 -4.89 -0.16 15.85
N GLN A 98 -5.20 0.42 14.68
CA GLN A 98 -5.31 -0.35 13.46
C GLN A 98 -3.96 -0.92 13.05
N VAL A 99 -2.89 -0.11 13.11
CA VAL A 99 -1.52 -0.57 12.82
C VAL A 99 -1.15 -1.76 13.72
N GLU A 100 -1.31 -1.65 15.02
CA GLU A 100 -0.98 -2.72 15.98
C GLU A 100 -1.76 -4.00 15.69
N ARG A 101 -3.05 -3.89 15.40
CA ARG A 101 -3.90 -5.03 15.07
C ARG A 101 -3.47 -5.72 13.78
N LEU A 102 -3.19 -4.94 12.74
CA LEU A 102 -2.75 -5.47 11.45
C LEU A 102 -1.38 -6.13 11.53
N ILE A 103 -0.45 -5.56 12.28
CA ILE A 103 0.86 -6.18 12.54
C ILE A 103 0.69 -7.53 13.24
N GLY A 104 -0.18 -7.63 14.23
CA GLY A 104 -0.47 -8.91 14.89
C GLY A 104 -1.00 -9.97 13.91
N GLN A 105 -1.85 -9.58 12.96
CA GLN A 105 -2.34 -10.48 11.91
C GLN A 105 -1.22 -10.87 10.92
N ILE A 106 -0.36 -9.93 10.54
CA ILE A 106 0.80 -10.20 9.68
C ILE A 106 1.71 -11.25 10.33
N GLU A 107 1.99 -11.11 11.61
CA GLU A 107 2.83 -12.07 12.35
C GLU A 107 2.24 -13.47 12.35
N ILE A 108 0.93 -13.61 12.50
CA ILE A 108 0.24 -14.91 12.42
C ILE A 108 0.44 -15.54 11.05
N HIS A 109 0.19 -14.80 9.97
CA HIS A 109 0.32 -15.33 8.61
C HIS A 109 1.77 -15.66 8.25
N THR A 110 2.73 -14.83 8.62
CA THR A 110 4.15 -15.09 8.37
C THR A 110 4.66 -16.30 9.15
N SER A 111 4.22 -16.48 10.39
CA SER A 111 4.56 -17.65 11.20
C SER A 111 4.03 -18.94 10.56
N HIS A 112 2.76 -18.95 10.15
CA HIS A 112 2.20 -20.12 9.45
C HIS A 112 2.95 -20.46 8.17
N ALA A 113 3.30 -19.45 7.37
CA ALA A 113 4.05 -19.65 6.15
C ALA A 113 5.46 -20.21 6.40
N ILE A 114 6.17 -19.70 7.41
CA ILE A 114 7.52 -20.17 7.77
C ILE A 114 7.45 -21.60 8.32
N GLU A 115 6.51 -21.89 9.22
CA GLU A 115 6.35 -23.23 9.80
C GLU A 115 5.99 -24.26 8.74
N GLY A 116 5.01 -23.94 7.88
CA GLY A 116 4.63 -24.80 6.76
C GLY A 116 5.79 -25.09 5.80
N SER A 117 6.63 -24.08 5.55
CA SER A 117 7.81 -24.22 4.68
C SER A 117 8.92 -25.11 5.29
N LYS A 118 8.90 -25.33 6.60
CA LYS A 118 9.84 -26.21 7.30
C LYS A 118 9.32 -27.64 7.45
N GLU A 119 8.05 -27.89 7.14
CA GLU A 119 7.51 -29.25 7.15
C GLU A 119 8.11 -30.05 6.00
N HIS A 120 8.77 -31.14 6.34
CA HIS A 120 9.40 -32.03 5.35
C HIS A 120 8.44 -33.14 4.92
N LYS A 121 8.59 -33.56 3.66
CA LYS A 121 8.02 -34.81 3.17
C LYS A 121 8.50 -35.97 4.07
N LYS A 122 7.54 -36.68 4.58
CA LYS A 122 7.84 -37.94 5.30
C LYS A 122 8.14 -39.06 4.32
#